data_b4374ee7575411fa7c00d65a747abfca
#
_entry.id   b4374ee7575411fa7c00d65a747abfca
#
_cell.length_a   1.000
_cell.length_b   1.000
_cell.length_c   1.000
_cell.angle_alpha   90.00
_cell.angle_beta   90.00
_cell.angle_gamma   90.00
#
_symmetry.space_group_name_H-M   'P 1'
#
loop_
_entity.id
_entity.type
_entity.pdbx_description
1 polymer ?
#
loop_
_entity_poly.entity_id
_entity_poly.type
_entity_poly.pdbx_seq_one_letter_code
_entity_poly.pdbx_strand_id
1 'polypeptide(L)'
;MDIPILFRDARFVVLDKPAGLPVHPGPRGGASVEDIFPSLSRRRDGPWLAHRLDADTAGCLVVALRRAALHEAQAAFAAGKAEKTYWAVVEGGPDADAGTIDAPLLKVSDRAGWRMRVDARGQPAVTAWRVRGRGAGIAWLELRPRTGRTHQVRAHCAALGCPLLGDPVYGAGQGRLHLLARAIRLPLAPPVAAEAPVPAHMRAALAACLSPAATTGGT
;
A
#
# COMPACT_ATOMS: atom_id res chain seq x y z
N MET A 1 -12.04 16.94 -8.51
CA MET A 1 -10.80 16.11 -8.40
C MET A 1 -10.90 15.02 -9.45
N ASP A 2 -9.84 14.76 -10.20
CA ASP A 2 -9.79 13.65 -11.18
C ASP A 2 -8.79 12.61 -10.67
N ILE A 3 -9.25 11.35 -10.55
CA ILE A 3 -8.42 10.21 -10.13
C ILE A 3 -8.44 9.21 -11.30
N PRO A 4 -7.27 8.85 -11.86
CA PRO A 4 -7.21 7.95 -13.01
C PRO A 4 -7.84 6.59 -12.70
N ILE A 5 -8.54 6.03 -13.69
CA ILE A 5 -9.14 4.71 -13.63
C ILE A 5 -8.20 3.71 -14.30
N LEU A 6 -7.75 2.69 -13.56
CA LEU A 6 -6.87 1.62 -14.04
C LEU A 6 -7.65 0.44 -14.63
N PHE A 7 -8.84 0.19 -14.09
CA PHE A 7 -9.75 -0.87 -14.55
C PHE A 7 -11.19 -0.44 -14.32
N ARG A 8 -12.09 -0.84 -15.23
CA ARG A 8 -13.54 -0.63 -15.06
C ARG A 8 -14.34 -1.75 -15.74
N ASP A 9 -15.28 -2.31 -14.99
CA ASP A 9 -16.36 -3.15 -15.53
C ASP A 9 -17.71 -2.71 -14.95
N ALA A 10 -18.77 -3.52 -15.13
CA ALA A 10 -20.11 -3.23 -14.60
C ALA A 10 -20.20 -3.37 -13.08
N ARG A 11 -19.20 -3.96 -12.42
CA ARG A 11 -19.19 -4.29 -10.98
C ARG A 11 -18.18 -3.46 -10.22
N PHE A 12 -17.01 -3.19 -10.80
CA PHE A 12 -15.85 -2.61 -10.12
C PHE A 12 -15.19 -1.49 -10.93
N VAL A 13 -14.57 -0.59 -10.19
CA VAL A 13 -13.56 0.33 -10.68
C VAL A 13 -12.30 0.14 -9.83
N VAL A 14 -11.13 0.10 -10.44
CA VAL A 14 -9.85 0.23 -9.73
C VAL A 14 -9.29 1.60 -10.05
N LEU A 15 -9.06 2.39 -9.01
CA LEU A 15 -8.53 3.75 -9.08
C LEU A 15 -7.02 3.74 -8.87
N ASP A 16 -6.29 4.66 -9.54
CA ASP A 16 -4.92 5.02 -9.19
C ASP A 16 -4.96 6.12 -8.11
N LYS A 17 -5.12 5.72 -6.84
CA LYS A 17 -5.22 6.67 -5.74
C LYS A 17 -3.93 7.47 -5.60
N PRO A 18 -3.96 8.81 -5.62
CA PRO A 18 -2.77 9.60 -5.35
C PRO A 18 -2.34 9.49 -3.88
N ALA A 19 -1.04 9.64 -3.62
CA ALA A 19 -0.51 9.82 -2.27
C ALA A 19 -1.00 11.15 -1.66
N GLY A 20 -1.28 11.15 -0.36
CA GLY A 20 -1.77 12.30 0.38
C GLY A 20 -3.30 12.45 0.40
N LEU A 21 -4.04 11.63 -0.36
CA LEU A 21 -5.51 11.65 -0.36
C LEU A 21 -6.07 10.52 0.52
N PRO A 22 -6.82 10.81 1.60
CA PRO A 22 -7.49 9.78 2.39
C PRO A 22 -8.62 9.12 1.61
N VAL A 23 -8.94 7.87 1.94
CA VAL A 23 -10.04 7.13 1.29
C VAL A 23 -11.42 7.63 1.76
N HIS A 24 -11.55 7.96 3.04
CA HIS A 24 -12.73 8.56 3.67
C HIS A 24 -12.40 9.95 4.21
N PRO A 25 -13.36 10.86 4.32
CA PRO A 25 -13.15 12.11 5.01
C PRO A 25 -12.78 11.86 6.48
N GLY A 26 -11.83 12.61 7.00
CA GLY A 26 -11.46 12.53 8.41
C GLY A 26 -12.56 13.11 9.33
N PRO A 27 -12.39 13.00 10.65
CA PRO A 27 -13.38 13.53 11.62
C PRO A 27 -13.65 15.04 11.47
N ARG A 28 -12.71 15.79 10.87
CA ARG A 28 -12.84 17.23 10.59
C ARG A 28 -13.30 17.52 9.16
N GLY A 29 -13.76 16.50 8.40
CA GLY A 29 -14.05 16.62 6.99
C GLY A 29 -12.80 16.72 6.13
N GLY A 30 -12.94 17.21 4.91
CA GLY A 30 -11.87 17.38 3.92
C GLY A 30 -12.03 16.46 2.72
N ALA A 31 -11.23 16.71 1.69
CA ALA A 31 -11.25 15.95 0.46
C ALA A 31 -10.86 14.48 0.69
N SER A 32 -11.55 13.59 0.01
CA SER A 32 -11.31 12.15 0.08
C SER A 32 -11.58 11.48 -1.28
N VAL A 33 -11.23 10.20 -1.40
CA VAL A 33 -11.57 9.43 -2.60
C VAL A 33 -13.08 9.33 -2.81
N GLU A 34 -13.87 9.35 -1.76
CA GLU A 34 -15.34 9.26 -1.85
C GLU A 34 -15.98 10.44 -2.60
N ASP A 35 -15.29 11.59 -2.70
CA ASP A 35 -15.78 12.77 -3.40
C ASP A 35 -15.99 12.52 -4.91
N ILE A 36 -15.27 11.55 -5.50
CA ILE A 36 -15.48 11.19 -6.91
C ILE A 36 -16.56 10.13 -7.13
N PHE A 37 -17.12 9.53 -6.08
CA PHE A 37 -18.11 8.45 -6.20
C PHE A 37 -19.33 8.82 -7.04
N PRO A 38 -19.90 10.04 -6.94
CA PRO A 38 -21.01 10.45 -7.80
C PRO A 38 -20.68 10.41 -9.30
N SER A 39 -19.41 10.59 -9.68
CA SER A 39 -18.96 10.49 -11.07
C SER A 39 -18.76 9.05 -11.55
N LEU A 40 -18.54 8.10 -10.62
CA LEU A 40 -18.35 6.69 -10.93
C LEU A 40 -19.65 5.96 -11.20
N SER A 41 -20.74 6.36 -10.56
CA SER A 41 -22.05 5.71 -10.72
C SER A 41 -23.19 6.69 -10.43
N ARG A 42 -24.27 6.62 -11.24
CA ARG A 42 -25.52 7.34 -11.00
C ARG A 42 -26.48 6.63 -10.04
N ARG A 43 -26.06 5.48 -9.48
CA ARG A 43 -26.89 4.73 -8.52
C ARG A 43 -26.95 5.47 -7.20
N ARG A 44 -28.12 5.44 -6.54
CA ARG A 44 -28.31 6.03 -5.21
C ARG A 44 -27.64 5.20 -4.09
N ASP A 45 -27.54 3.88 -4.30
CA ASP A 45 -26.89 2.94 -3.40
C ASP A 45 -25.46 2.63 -3.90
N GLY A 46 -24.50 3.29 -3.37
CA GLY A 46 -23.09 3.15 -3.73
C GLY A 46 -22.55 4.31 -4.58
N PRO A 47 -21.31 4.22 -5.07
CA PRO A 47 -20.29 3.16 -4.89
C PRO A 47 -19.77 2.96 -3.46
N TRP A 48 -18.99 1.89 -3.24
CA TRP A 48 -18.37 1.55 -1.94
C TRP A 48 -16.91 1.17 -2.08
N LEU A 49 -16.09 1.54 -1.12
CA LEU A 49 -14.73 1.02 -1.01
C LEU A 49 -14.77 -0.48 -0.67
N ALA A 50 -14.12 -1.31 -1.50
CA ALA A 50 -13.97 -2.73 -1.22
C ALA A 50 -12.87 -3.02 -0.20
N HIS A 51 -11.85 -2.15 -0.13
CA HIS A 51 -10.78 -2.14 0.86
C HIS A 51 -10.27 -0.71 1.07
N ARG A 52 -9.24 -0.54 1.87
CA ARG A 52 -8.64 0.77 2.12
C ARG A 52 -7.15 0.80 1.88
N LEU A 53 -6.64 1.98 1.57
CA LEU A 53 -5.23 2.35 1.62
C LEU A 53 -5.06 3.51 2.61
N ASP A 54 -3.88 3.63 3.20
CA ASP A 54 -3.52 4.80 4.01
C ASP A 54 -3.51 6.06 3.13
N ALA A 55 -3.69 7.24 3.72
CA ALA A 55 -3.72 8.49 2.97
C ALA A 55 -2.48 8.65 2.08
N ASP A 56 -1.29 8.40 2.62
CA ASP A 56 -0.02 8.60 1.94
C ASP A 56 0.39 7.46 1.00
N THR A 57 -0.33 6.33 1.02
CA THR A 57 -0.11 5.22 0.09
C THR A 57 -0.77 5.52 -1.26
N ALA A 58 0.01 5.49 -2.34
CA ALA A 58 -0.50 5.60 -3.70
C ALA A 58 -0.93 4.24 -4.29
N GLY A 59 -1.69 4.25 -5.39
CA GLY A 59 -1.91 3.11 -6.26
C GLY A 59 -3.28 2.45 -6.17
N CYS A 60 -3.36 1.16 -6.49
CA CYS A 60 -4.59 0.41 -6.77
C CYS A 60 -5.57 0.40 -5.59
N LEU A 61 -6.71 1.06 -5.76
CA LEU A 61 -7.84 1.09 -4.82
C LEU A 61 -9.10 0.58 -5.51
N VAL A 62 -9.68 -0.51 -5.00
CA VAL A 62 -10.88 -1.13 -5.57
C VAL A 62 -12.13 -0.50 -4.99
N VAL A 63 -13.01 -0.07 -5.88
CA VAL A 63 -14.34 0.47 -5.58
C VAL A 63 -15.39 -0.43 -6.21
N ALA A 64 -16.37 -0.88 -5.43
CA ALA A 64 -17.49 -1.66 -5.91
C ALA A 64 -18.64 -0.73 -6.36
N LEU A 65 -19.16 -0.96 -7.55
CA LEU A 65 -20.29 -0.18 -8.12
C LEU A 65 -21.66 -0.75 -7.75
N ARG A 66 -21.70 -1.96 -7.15
CA ARG A 66 -22.91 -2.68 -6.74
C ARG A 66 -22.70 -3.36 -5.40
N ARG A 67 -23.73 -3.45 -4.57
CA ARG A 67 -23.66 -4.09 -3.24
C ARG A 67 -23.24 -5.56 -3.32
N ALA A 68 -23.75 -6.31 -4.30
CA ALA A 68 -23.32 -7.70 -4.52
C ALA A 68 -21.82 -7.81 -4.81
N ALA A 69 -21.29 -6.93 -5.66
CA ALA A 69 -19.86 -6.87 -5.95
C ALA A 69 -19.03 -6.52 -4.71
N LEU A 70 -19.54 -5.61 -3.85
CA LEU A 70 -18.88 -5.31 -2.57
C LEU A 70 -18.72 -6.56 -1.72
N HIS A 71 -19.80 -7.34 -1.57
CA HIS A 71 -19.77 -8.58 -0.78
C HIS A 71 -18.83 -9.63 -1.37
N GLU A 72 -18.82 -9.78 -2.72
CA GLU A 72 -17.87 -10.67 -3.41
C GLU A 72 -16.42 -10.28 -3.12
N ALA A 73 -16.08 -8.99 -3.24
CA ALA A 73 -14.75 -8.49 -2.95
C ALA A 73 -14.37 -8.67 -1.48
N GLN A 74 -15.28 -8.31 -0.55
CA GLN A 74 -15.05 -8.49 0.88
C GLN A 74 -14.81 -9.95 1.25
N ALA A 75 -15.56 -10.88 0.68
CA ALA A 75 -15.34 -12.32 0.87
C ALA A 75 -13.97 -12.76 0.34
N ALA A 76 -13.54 -12.26 -0.83
CA ALA A 76 -12.22 -12.55 -1.38
C ALA A 76 -11.08 -12.00 -0.48
N PHE A 77 -11.22 -10.79 0.06
CA PHE A 77 -10.27 -10.22 1.01
C PHE A 77 -10.24 -11.00 2.33
N ALA A 78 -11.39 -11.31 2.90
CA ALA A 78 -11.51 -12.06 4.16
C ALA A 78 -10.91 -13.48 4.05
N ALA A 79 -11.10 -14.13 2.90
CA ALA A 79 -10.55 -15.45 2.62
C ALA A 79 -9.06 -15.42 2.24
N GLY A 80 -8.40 -14.24 2.23
CA GLY A 80 -6.99 -14.11 1.82
C GLY A 80 -6.73 -14.41 0.35
N LYS A 81 -7.77 -14.46 -0.49
CA LYS A 81 -7.66 -14.76 -1.93
C LYS A 81 -7.26 -13.53 -2.78
N ALA A 82 -7.41 -12.33 -2.24
CA ALA A 82 -6.99 -11.10 -2.90
C ALA A 82 -5.45 -11.02 -2.94
N GLU A 83 -4.88 -11.04 -4.12
CA GLU A 83 -3.44 -10.86 -4.32
C GLU A 83 -3.12 -9.35 -4.36
N LYS A 84 -2.20 -8.94 -3.50
CA LYS A 84 -1.77 -7.54 -3.37
C LYS A 84 -0.27 -7.47 -3.51
N THR A 85 0.21 -6.65 -4.42
CA THR A 85 1.65 -6.38 -4.58
C THR A 85 1.91 -4.92 -4.28
N TYR A 86 2.82 -4.66 -3.36
CA TYR A 86 3.30 -3.33 -3.04
C TYR A 86 4.75 -3.17 -3.46
N TRP A 87 5.11 -1.98 -3.92
CA TRP A 87 6.47 -1.55 -4.09
C TRP A 87 6.78 -0.49 -3.03
N ALA A 88 7.90 -0.67 -2.36
CA ALA A 88 8.38 0.28 -1.37
C ALA A 88 9.87 0.56 -1.57
N VAL A 89 10.30 1.78 -1.29
CA VAL A 89 11.71 2.08 -1.08
C VAL A 89 11.92 2.20 0.42
N VAL A 90 12.92 1.51 0.94
CA VAL A 90 13.27 1.47 2.37
C VAL A 90 14.65 2.10 2.60
N GLU A 91 14.85 2.65 3.79
CA GLU A 91 16.15 3.13 4.27
C GLU A 91 17.04 1.93 4.58
N GLY A 92 18.27 1.94 4.11
CA GLY A 92 19.15 0.77 4.17
C GLY A 92 18.68 -0.36 3.27
N GLY A 93 18.38 -1.51 3.86
CA GLY A 93 17.83 -2.69 3.21
C GLY A 93 18.14 -3.96 3.99
N PRO A 94 17.35 -5.01 3.87
CA PRO A 94 17.64 -6.28 4.52
C PRO A 94 18.87 -6.95 3.86
N ASP A 95 19.65 -7.70 4.61
CA ASP A 95 20.83 -8.43 4.07
C ASP A 95 20.39 -9.54 3.10
N ALA A 96 19.28 -10.21 3.41
CA ALA A 96 18.71 -11.25 2.55
C ALA A 96 18.00 -10.67 1.32
N ASP A 97 17.86 -11.46 0.26
CA ASP A 97 17.17 -11.04 -0.98
C ASP A 97 15.65 -11.26 -0.94
N ALA A 98 15.19 -12.11 -0.05
CA ALA A 98 13.77 -12.37 0.15
C ALA A 98 13.50 -12.94 1.54
N GLY A 99 12.25 -12.85 1.99
CA GLY A 99 11.82 -13.42 3.25
C GLY A 99 10.34 -13.27 3.51
N THR A 100 9.94 -13.66 4.71
CA THR A 100 8.58 -13.47 5.22
C THR A 100 8.65 -12.90 6.63
N ILE A 101 7.88 -11.85 6.86
CA ILE A 101 7.65 -11.30 8.20
C ILE A 101 6.31 -11.87 8.66
N ASP A 102 6.37 -12.74 9.65
CA ASP A 102 5.20 -13.28 10.36
C ASP A 102 5.24 -12.71 11.78
N ALA A 103 4.61 -11.55 11.95
CA ALA A 103 4.70 -10.78 13.18
C ALA A 103 3.37 -10.07 13.46
N PRO A 104 2.66 -10.45 14.55
CA PRO A 104 1.39 -9.84 14.91
C PRO A 104 1.52 -8.35 15.19
N LEU A 105 0.47 -7.59 14.86
CA LEU A 105 0.43 -6.14 14.97
C LEU A 105 -0.63 -5.67 15.96
N LEU A 106 -0.20 -4.90 16.95
CA LEU A 106 -1.03 -4.26 17.95
C LEU A 106 -1.07 -2.75 17.72
N LYS A 107 -2.28 -2.17 17.78
CA LYS A 107 -2.42 -0.71 17.80
C LYS A 107 -2.04 -0.17 19.17
N VAL A 108 -1.08 0.73 19.22
CA VAL A 108 -0.67 1.44 20.44
C VAL A 108 -0.85 2.95 20.25
N SER A 109 -1.14 3.64 21.32
CA SER A 109 -1.29 5.10 21.35
C SER A 109 -0.45 5.67 22.47
N ASP A 110 0.27 6.76 22.17
CA ASP A 110 1.05 7.53 23.13
C ASP A 110 0.86 9.04 22.87
N ARG A 111 1.66 9.89 23.51
CA ARG A 111 1.58 11.36 23.32
C ARG A 111 1.90 11.82 21.89
N ALA A 112 2.66 11.04 21.13
CA ALA A 112 3.00 11.34 19.75
C ALA A 112 1.91 10.89 18.75
N GLY A 113 0.88 10.20 19.23
CA GLY A 113 -0.21 9.70 18.40
C GLY A 113 -0.35 8.16 18.49
N TRP A 114 -1.02 7.58 17.48
CA TRP A 114 -1.17 6.14 17.42
C TRP A 114 -0.29 5.54 16.31
N ARG A 115 0.16 4.30 16.51
CA ARG A 115 0.88 3.49 15.51
C ARG A 115 0.61 2.01 15.71
N MET A 116 0.96 1.22 14.72
CA MET A 116 1.00 -0.24 14.87
C MET A 116 2.41 -0.65 15.33
N ARG A 117 2.48 -1.62 16.22
CA ARG A 117 3.72 -2.19 16.73
C ARG A 117 3.66 -3.71 16.66
N VAL A 118 4.78 -4.35 16.36
CA VAL A 118 4.91 -5.80 16.51
C VAL A 118 4.79 -6.15 17.98
N ASP A 119 3.81 -7.00 18.33
CA ASP A 119 3.51 -7.43 19.68
C ASP A 119 2.73 -8.75 19.61
N ALA A 120 3.13 -9.74 20.39
CA ALA A 120 2.49 -11.07 20.41
C ALA A 120 0.99 -11.03 20.76
N ARG A 121 0.51 -9.98 21.42
CA ARG A 121 -0.91 -9.75 21.75
C ARG A 121 -1.68 -9.13 20.57
N GLY A 122 -0.99 -8.82 19.47
CA GLY A 122 -1.57 -8.18 18.28
C GLY A 122 -2.37 -9.15 17.41
N GLN A 123 -2.95 -8.59 16.36
CA GLN A 123 -3.62 -9.39 15.34
C GLN A 123 -2.60 -10.03 14.40
N PRO A 124 -2.76 -11.31 14.01
CA PRO A 124 -1.88 -11.97 13.05
C PRO A 124 -1.67 -11.16 11.79
N ALA A 125 -0.42 -11.00 11.38
CA ALA A 125 -0.05 -10.25 10.20
C ALA A 125 1.15 -10.91 9.51
N VAL A 126 1.03 -11.18 8.20
CA VAL A 126 2.05 -11.85 7.42
C VAL A 126 2.32 -11.08 6.14
N THR A 127 3.60 -10.80 5.87
CA THR A 127 4.06 -10.10 4.65
C THR A 127 5.27 -10.84 4.07
N ALA A 128 5.12 -11.42 2.88
CA ALA A 128 6.26 -11.87 2.10
C ALA A 128 6.92 -10.67 1.41
N TRP A 129 8.24 -10.70 1.26
CA TRP A 129 9.00 -9.63 0.60
C TRP A 129 10.15 -10.17 -0.22
N ARG A 130 10.56 -9.38 -1.23
CA ARG A 130 11.72 -9.64 -2.08
C ARG A 130 12.40 -8.32 -2.42
N VAL A 131 13.73 -8.30 -2.40
CA VAL A 131 14.51 -7.16 -2.90
C VAL A 131 14.49 -7.16 -4.43
N ARG A 132 14.24 -6.01 -5.01
CA ARG A 132 14.24 -5.77 -6.46
C ARG A 132 15.47 -4.98 -6.91
N GLY A 133 16.11 -4.28 -5.99
CA GLY A 133 17.34 -3.53 -6.21
C GLY A 133 17.85 -2.89 -4.93
N ARG A 134 19.15 -2.55 -4.92
CA ARG A 134 19.86 -1.87 -3.83
C ARG A 134 20.79 -0.83 -4.40
N GLY A 135 20.86 0.34 -3.80
CA GLY A 135 21.80 1.40 -4.19
C GLY A 135 21.62 2.65 -3.36
N ALA A 136 22.65 3.47 -3.25
CA ALA A 136 22.63 4.75 -2.54
C ALA A 136 22.11 4.69 -1.08
N GLY A 137 22.39 3.60 -0.36
CA GLY A 137 21.95 3.42 1.03
C GLY A 137 20.44 3.14 1.19
N ILE A 138 19.75 2.78 0.10
CA ILE A 138 18.34 2.42 0.08
C ILE A 138 18.11 1.09 -0.65
N ALA A 139 16.94 0.47 -0.45
CA ALA A 139 16.55 -0.72 -1.20
C ALA A 139 15.12 -0.62 -1.71
N TRP A 140 14.88 -1.16 -2.89
CA TRP A 140 13.54 -1.36 -3.46
C TRP A 140 13.03 -2.74 -3.11
N LEU A 141 11.92 -2.81 -2.39
CA LEU A 141 11.25 -4.04 -2.00
C LEU A 141 9.93 -4.22 -2.77
N GLU A 142 9.69 -5.44 -3.24
CA GLU A 142 8.37 -5.93 -3.57
C GLU A 142 7.81 -6.66 -2.35
N LEU A 143 6.62 -6.25 -1.89
CA LEU A 143 5.97 -6.82 -0.71
C LEU A 143 4.59 -7.38 -1.08
N ARG A 144 4.29 -8.57 -0.55
CA ARG A 144 3.01 -9.26 -0.76
C ARG A 144 2.37 -9.60 0.58
N PRO A 145 1.57 -8.66 1.14
CA PRO A 145 0.87 -8.89 2.41
C PRO A 145 -0.25 -9.91 2.22
N ARG A 146 -0.21 -11.01 2.98
CA ARG A 146 -1.26 -12.05 3.01
C ARG A 146 -2.45 -11.62 3.85
N THR A 147 -2.24 -10.74 4.81
CA THR A 147 -3.25 -10.10 5.67
C THR A 147 -3.41 -8.61 5.28
N GLY A 148 -4.29 -7.86 5.97
CA GLY A 148 -4.57 -6.45 5.63
C GLY A 148 -4.73 -5.58 6.87
N ARG A 149 -3.76 -5.59 7.80
CA ARG A 149 -3.81 -4.76 9.00
C ARG A 149 -3.43 -3.32 8.67
N THR A 150 -3.95 -2.37 9.43
CA THR A 150 -3.58 -0.96 9.29
C THR A 150 -2.07 -0.81 9.38
N HIS A 151 -1.47 0.01 8.52
CA HIS A 151 -0.02 0.26 8.42
C HIS A 151 0.85 -1.03 8.34
N GLN A 152 0.28 -2.18 7.95
CA GLN A 152 0.99 -3.47 8.04
C GLN A 152 2.36 -3.45 7.34
N VAL A 153 2.40 -3.04 6.07
CA VAL A 153 3.65 -3.00 5.30
C VAL A 153 4.67 -2.07 5.96
N ARG A 154 4.22 -0.90 6.42
CA ARG A 154 5.05 0.12 7.07
C ARG A 154 5.65 -0.39 8.38
N ALA A 155 4.81 -0.95 9.27
CA ALA A 155 5.25 -1.49 10.56
C ALA A 155 6.15 -2.72 10.41
N HIS A 156 5.88 -3.58 9.42
CA HIS A 156 6.71 -4.74 9.13
C HIS A 156 8.09 -4.36 8.59
N CYS A 157 8.19 -3.41 7.66
CA CYS A 157 9.49 -2.94 7.18
C CYS A 157 10.31 -2.27 8.31
N ALA A 158 9.67 -1.49 9.17
CA ALA A 158 10.33 -0.93 10.34
C ALA A 158 10.83 -2.01 11.32
N ALA A 159 10.03 -3.07 11.55
CA ALA A 159 10.43 -4.20 12.38
C ALA A 159 11.57 -5.02 11.78
N LEU A 160 11.71 -5.01 10.44
CA LEU A 160 12.85 -5.60 9.72
C LEU A 160 14.13 -4.74 9.85
N GLY A 161 14.07 -3.59 10.53
CA GLY A 161 15.17 -2.63 10.61
C GLY A 161 15.31 -1.71 9.38
N CYS A 162 14.39 -1.79 8.44
CA CYS A 162 14.42 -1.05 7.17
C CYS A 162 13.12 -0.26 7.00
N PRO A 163 12.91 0.87 7.72
CA PRO A 163 11.69 1.68 7.58
C PRO A 163 11.55 2.23 6.17
N LEU A 164 10.32 2.55 5.76
CA LEU A 164 10.08 3.13 4.45
C LEU A 164 10.66 4.54 4.36
N LEU A 165 11.27 4.84 3.24
CA LEU A 165 11.78 6.18 2.94
C LEU A 165 10.63 7.19 2.97
N GLY A 166 10.81 8.25 3.77
CA GLY A 166 9.81 9.29 3.96
C GLY A 166 8.63 8.92 4.86
N ASP A 167 8.71 7.82 5.63
CA ASP A 167 7.66 7.46 6.57
C ASP A 167 7.70 8.33 7.84
N PRO A 168 6.66 9.17 8.10
CA PRO A 168 6.67 10.07 9.25
C PRO A 168 6.35 9.38 10.58
N VAL A 169 5.95 8.11 10.57
CA VAL A 169 5.56 7.36 11.77
C VAL A 169 6.61 6.32 12.17
N TYR A 170 7.28 5.71 11.18
CA TYR A 170 8.16 4.57 11.38
C TYR A 170 9.61 4.81 10.94
N GLY A 171 9.89 5.89 10.20
CA GLY A 171 11.19 6.24 9.66
C GLY A 171 11.62 7.66 10.00
N ALA A 172 12.56 8.21 9.23
CA ALA A 172 13.09 9.57 9.44
C ALA A 172 12.08 10.69 9.12
N GLY A 173 10.98 10.40 8.44
CA GLY A 173 9.88 11.34 8.19
C GLY A 173 10.18 12.43 7.16
N GLN A 174 11.29 12.36 6.44
CA GLN A 174 11.65 13.38 5.46
C GLN A 174 11.05 13.08 4.08
N GLY A 175 10.33 14.05 3.51
CA GLY A 175 9.74 13.94 2.20
C GLY A 175 8.40 13.17 2.18
N ARG A 176 8.10 12.54 1.04
CA ARG A 176 6.87 11.74 0.85
C ARG A 176 7.12 10.27 1.11
N LEU A 177 6.11 9.58 1.63
CA LEU A 177 6.14 8.13 1.83
C LEU A 177 6.35 7.39 0.49
N HIS A 178 7.39 6.57 0.40
CA HIS A 178 7.69 5.75 -0.79
C HIS A 178 7.01 4.39 -0.71
N LEU A 179 5.67 4.39 -0.79
CA LEU A 179 4.82 3.20 -0.78
C LEU A 179 3.77 3.26 -1.88
N LEU A 180 3.78 2.27 -2.75
CA LEU A 180 2.85 2.10 -3.87
C LEU A 180 2.11 0.76 -3.75
N ALA A 181 0.79 0.76 -3.70
CA ALA A 181 -0.05 -0.41 -3.98
C ALA A 181 0.03 -0.71 -5.50
N ARG A 182 1.11 -1.39 -5.91
CA ARG A 182 1.52 -1.54 -7.31
C ARG A 182 0.53 -2.35 -8.13
N ALA A 183 0.03 -3.45 -7.58
CA ALA A 183 -0.92 -4.30 -8.27
C ALA A 183 -1.93 -4.94 -7.32
N ILE A 184 -3.11 -5.19 -7.85
CA ILE A 184 -4.16 -5.94 -7.17
C ILE A 184 -4.80 -6.93 -8.12
N ARG A 185 -5.12 -8.13 -7.61
CA ARG A 185 -5.91 -9.13 -8.31
C ARG A 185 -6.94 -9.75 -7.38
N LEU A 186 -8.20 -9.69 -7.77
CA LEU A 186 -9.30 -10.40 -7.12
C LEU A 186 -9.70 -11.58 -8.04
N PRO A 187 -9.61 -12.84 -7.58
CA PRO A 187 -9.93 -14.02 -8.37
C PRO A 187 -11.45 -14.25 -8.40
N LEU A 188 -12.17 -13.26 -8.92
CA LEU A 188 -13.61 -13.30 -9.14
C LEU A 188 -13.93 -13.80 -10.56
N ALA A 189 -15.20 -13.97 -10.88
CA ALA A 189 -15.68 -14.35 -12.21
C ALA A 189 -16.56 -13.24 -12.83
N PRO A 190 -16.04 -12.47 -13.80
CA PRO A 190 -14.69 -12.41 -14.31
C PRO A 190 -13.69 -11.83 -13.29
N PRO A 191 -12.37 -12.09 -13.44
CA PRO A 191 -11.38 -11.58 -12.51
C PRO A 191 -11.23 -10.05 -12.63
N VAL A 192 -10.85 -9.42 -11.52
CA VAL A 192 -10.48 -7.99 -11.50
C VAL A 192 -8.97 -7.93 -11.28
N ALA A 193 -8.25 -7.29 -12.18
CA ALA A 193 -6.80 -7.09 -12.05
C ALA A 193 -6.41 -5.70 -12.57
N ALA A 194 -5.50 -5.05 -11.87
CA ALA A 194 -4.97 -3.75 -12.27
C ALA A 194 -3.55 -3.55 -11.73
N GLU A 195 -2.79 -2.71 -12.43
CA GLU A 195 -1.48 -2.23 -12.01
C GLU A 195 -1.44 -0.71 -12.07
N ALA A 196 -0.95 -0.09 -11.00
CA ALA A 196 -0.76 1.35 -10.92
C ALA A 196 0.63 1.76 -11.45
N PRO A 197 0.76 2.88 -12.18
CA PRO A 197 2.06 3.39 -12.59
C PRO A 197 2.88 3.86 -11.38
N VAL A 198 4.20 3.91 -11.55
CA VAL A 198 5.08 4.45 -10.50
C VAL A 198 4.86 5.97 -10.38
N PRO A 199 4.48 6.47 -9.21
CA PRO A 199 4.27 7.89 -9.00
C PRO A 199 5.59 8.68 -9.11
N ALA A 200 5.52 9.93 -9.56
CA ALA A 200 6.69 10.74 -9.89
C ALA A 200 7.71 10.81 -8.74
N HIS A 201 7.24 10.97 -7.49
CA HIS A 201 8.13 11.10 -6.32
C HIS A 201 8.95 9.83 -5.99
N MET A 202 8.55 8.64 -6.49
CA MET A 202 9.28 7.38 -6.27
C MET A 202 10.30 7.06 -7.36
N ARG A 203 10.20 7.68 -8.54
CA ARG A 203 10.99 7.29 -9.73
C ARG A 203 12.49 7.41 -9.51
N ALA A 204 12.95 8.52 -8.94
CA ALA A 204 14.37 8.75 -8.70
C ALA A 204 14.96 7.73 -7.70
N ALA A 205 14.26 7.47 -6.60
CA ALA A 205 14.70 6.50 -5.60
C ALA A 205 14.72 5.06 -6.15
N LEU A 206 13.71 4.67 -6.95
CA LEU A 206 13.69 3.35 -7.60
C LEU A 206 14.85 3.21 -8.64
N ALA A 207 15.13 4.26 -9.40
CA ALA A 207 16.24 4.28 -10.34
C ALA A 207 17.60 4.15 -9.60
N ALA A 208 17.77 4.84 -8.47
CA ALA A 208 18.97 4.72 -7.64
C ALA A 208 19.20 3.30 -7.10
N CYS A 209 18.12 2.56 -6.80
CA CYS A 209 18.22 1.15 -6.39
C CYS A 209 18.66 0.20 -7.53
N LEU A 210 18.56 0.61 -8.79
CA LEU A 210 18.96 -0.20 -9.96
C LEU A 210 20.38 0.14 -10.45
N SER A 211 20.92 1.27 -10.03
CA SER A 211 22.29 1.67 -10.36
C SER A 211 23.26 0.78 -9.59
N PRO A 212 24.29 0.19 -10.23
CA PRO A 212 25.33 -0.53 -9.51
C PRO A 212 25.97 0.43 -8.49
N ALA A 213 26.17 -0.06 -7.27
CA ALA A 213 26.93 0.69 -6.26
C ALA A 213 28.26 1.11 -6.89
N ALA A 214 28.56 2.42 -6.90
CA ALA A 214 29.87 2.88 -7.30
C ALA A 214 30.88 2.16 -6.39
N THR A 215 31.66 1.27 -6.98
CA THR A 215 32.74 0.60 -6.28
C THR A 215 33.72 1.71 -5.89
N THR A 216 33.67 2.17 -4.65
CA THR A 216 34.73 3.01 -4.08
C THR A 216 35.95 2.13 -4.05
N GLY A 217 36.75 2.21 -5.13
CA GLY A 217 38.11 1.68 -5.18
C GLY A 217 38.92 2.42 -4.13
N GLY A 218 39.13 1.74 -3.01
CA GLY A 218 40.18 2.16 -2.06
C GLY A 218 41.52 1.94 -2.71
N THR A 219 42.25 3.00 -2.90
CA THR A 219 43.71 3.02 -3.07
C THR A 219 44.36 3.13 -1.70
#